data_898257a39ebdb801ac98b77c88d8f9d8
#
_entry.id   898257a39ebdb801ac98b77c88d8f9d8
#
_cell.length_a   1.000
_cell.length_b   1.000
_cell.length_c   1.000
_cell.angle_alpha   90.00
_cell.angle_beta   90.00
_cell.angle_gamma   90.00
#
_symmetry.space_group_name_H-M   'P 1'
#
loop_
_entity.id
_entity.type
_entity.pdbx_description
1 polymer ?
#
loop_
_entity_poly.entity_id
_entity_poly.type
_entity_poly.pdbx_seq_one_letter_code
_entity_poly.pdbx_strand_id
1 'polypeptide(L)'
;MGRRRNARVLALTFMYQYDLKTYEKMEDIIHYTLFMDEYEVDVVNYATRLAAGVVKTLEEVDELIVKSAENWTIGRMATIDRNILRLSIFEMLYEKDVPKNVTINEAVEMAKTYSTEKSGEFVNGILDKISKTYIKDKK
;
A
#
# COMPACT_ATOMS: atom_id res chain seq x y z
N MET A 1 -1.90 -3.69 -19.39
CA MET A 1 -1.69 -3.27 -18.01
C MET A 1 -0.82 -4.25 -17.29
N GLY A 2 0.08 -3.77 -16.48
CA GLY A 2 1.02 -4.63 -15.80
C GLY A 2 0.36 -5.48 -14.70
N ARG A 3 0.82 -6.70 -14.59
CA ARG A 3 0.35 -7.60 -13.54
C ARG A 3 0.69 -7.07 -12.14
N ARG A 4 1.83 -6.39 -12.01
CA ARG A 4 2.22 -5.74 -10.75
C ARG A 4 1.22 -4.67 -10.36
N ARG A 5 0.72 -3.87 -11.32
CA ARG A 5 -0.32 -2.89 -11.05
C ARG A 5 -1.59 -3.57 -10.54
N ASN A 6 -2.02 -4.64 -11.20
CA ASN A 6 -3.20 -5.40 -10.76
C ASN A 6 -3.00 -5.99 -9.36
N ALA A 7 -1.80 -6.46 -9.08
CA ALA A 7 -1.48 -7.01 -7.76
C ALA A 7 -1.53 -5.94 -6.67
N ARG A 8 -1.05 -4.73 -6.97
CA ARG A 8 -1.12 -3.62 -5.99
C ARG A 8 -2.56 -3.23 -5.70
N VAL A 9 -3.41 -3.21 -6.73
CA VAL A 9 -4.84 -2.93 -6.54
C VAL A 9 -5.51 -4.00 -5.70
N LEU A 10 -5.20 -5.27 -5.96
CA LEU A 10 -5.72 -6.38 -5.15
C LEU A 10 -5.23 -6.28 -3.70
N ALA A 11 -3.95 -5.94 -3.50
CA ALA A 11 -3.41 -5.73 -2.16
C ALA A 11 -4.14 -4.59 -1.44
N LEU A 12 -4.47 -3.52 -2.16
CA LEU A 12 -5.25 -2.41 -1.60
C LEU A 12 -6.63 -2.90 -1.16
N THR A 13 -7.27 -3.76 -1.95
CA THR A 13 -8.55 -4.36 -1.59
C THR A 13 -8.42 -5.16 -0.28
N PHE A 14 -7.38 -5.96 -0.15
CA PHE A 14 -7.13 -6.72 1.08
C PHE A 14 -6.95 -5.78 2.29
N MET A 15 -6.13 -4.74 2.13
CA MET A 15 -5.83 -3.82 3.23
C MET A 15 -7.03 -2.97 3.62
N TYR A 16 -7.86 -2.59 2.65
CA TYR A 16 -9.08 -1.85 2.92
C TYR A 16 -10.00 -2.66 3.84
N GLN A 17 -10.21 -3.92 3.52
CA GLN A 17 -11.04 -4.81 4.33
C GLN A 17 -10.42 -5.06 5.71
N TYR A 18 -9.10 -5.20 5.75
CA TYR A 18 -8.38 -5.39 7.02
C TYR A 18 -8.57 -4.18 7.94
N ASP A 19 -8.43 -2.99 7.39
CA ASP A 19 -8.55 -1.74 8.14
C ASP A 19 -9.97 -1.52 8.64
N LEU A 20 -10.97 -1.92 7.85
CA LEU A 20 -12.38 -1.87 8.24
C LEU A 20 -12.78 -3.00 9.19
N LYS A 21 -11.87 -3.92 9.47
CA LYS A 21 -12.11 -5.07 10.33
C LYS A 21 -13.25 -5.97 9.85
N THR A 22 -13.35 -6.13 8.53
CA THR A 22 -14.31 -7.07 7.93
C THR A 22 -14.06 -8.49 8.46
N TYR A 23 -12.79 -8.86 8.59
CA TYR A 23 -12.34 -10.07 9.26
C TYR A 23 -11.10 -9.70 10.07
N GLU A 24 -10.86 -10.39 11.17
CA GLU A 24 -9.71 -10.11 12.01
C GLU A 24 -8.37 -10.51 11.39
N LYS A 25 -8.36 -11.60 10.62
CA LYS A 25 -7.13 -12.14 10.05
C LYS A 25 -7.05 -11.85 8.57
N MET A 26 -5.86 -11.42 8.13
CA MET A 26 -5.59 -11.21 6.72
C MET A 26 -5.81 -12.48 5.90
N GLU A 27 -5.49 -13.65 6.46
CA GLU A 27 -5.71 -14.94 5.80
C GLU A 27 -7.17 -15.13 5.37
N ASP A 28 -8.11 -14.76 6.24
CA ASP A 28 -9.54 -14.89 5.96
C ASP A 28 -9.98 -13.90 4.90
N ILE A 29 -9.46 -12.68 4.95
CA ILE A 29 -9.73 -11.65 3.95
C ILE A 29 -9.31 -12.13 2.57
N ILE A 30 -8.10 -12.65 2.47
CA ILE A 30 -7.55 -13.17 1.21
C ILE A 30 -8.41 -14.33 0.71
N HIS A 31 -8.72 -15.27 1.59
CA HIS A 31 -9.52 -16.44 1.24
C HIS A 31 -10.87 -16.04 0.64
N TYR A 32 -11.62 -15.20 1.33
CA TYR A 32 -12.96 -14.83 0.88
C TYR A 32 -12.95 -13.88 -0.32
N THR A 33 -11.97 -13.01 -0.43
CA THR A 33 -11.82 -12.16 -1.60
C THR A 33 -11.55 -12.99 -2.86
N LEU A 34 -10.64 -13.95 -2.76
CA LEU A 34 -10.30 -14.83 -3.90
C LEU A 34 -11.41 -15.80 -4.24
N PHE A 35 -12.27 -16.12 -3.29
CA PHE A 35 -13.44 -16.98 -3.54
C PHE A 35 -14.45 -16.29 -4.47
N MET A 36 -14.55 -14.96 -4.38
CA MET A 36 -15.55 -14.19 -5.10
C MET A 36 -15.21 -13.89 -6.56
N ASP A 37 -13.94 -14.02 -6.94
CA ASP A 37 -13.49 -13.65 -8.27
C ASP A 37 -12.25 -14.44 -8.64
N GLU A 38 -11.92 -14.45 -9.93
CA GLU A 38 -10.75 -15.14 -10.43
C GLU A 38 -9.59 -14.17 -10.62
N TYR A 39 -8.40 -14.59 -10.20
CA TYR A 39 -7.17 -13.83 -10.35
C TYR A 39 -6.04 -14.71 -10.82
N GLU A 40 -5.11 -14.13 -11.57
CA GLU A 40 -3.92 -14.86 -12.00
C GLU A 40 -3.02 -15.15 -10.79
N VAL A 41 -2.33 -16.28 -10.82
CA VAL A 41 -1.53 -16.77 -9.70
C VAL A 41 -0.44 -15.76 -9.28
N ASP A 42 0.26 -15.17 -10.24
CA ASP A 42 1.32 -14.21 -9.92
C ASP A 42 0.77 -12.90 -9.34
N VAL A 43 -0.42 -12.49 -9.75
CA VAL A 43 -1.11 -11.33 -9.18
C VAL A 43 -1.45 -11.61 -7.71
N VAL A 44 -2.02 -12.79 -7.43
CA VAL A 44 -2.37 -13.20 -6.08
C VAL A 44 -1.12 -13.29 -5.20
N ASN A 45 -0.05 -13.89 -5.71
CA ASN A 45 1.17 -14.07 -4.93
C ASN A 45 1.79 -12.73 -4.52
N TYR A 46 1.89 -11.80 -5.44
CA TYR A 46 2.46 -10.49 -5.12
C TYR A 46 1.54 -9.68 -4.19
N ALA A 47 0.24 -9.69 -4.45
CA ALA A 47 -0.73 -9.00 -3.60
C ALA A 47 -0.71 -9.53 -2.16
N THR A 48 -0.67 -10.85 -2.01
CA THR A 48 -0.60 -11.51 -0.70
C THR A 48 0.69 -11.14 0.02
N ARG A 49 1.80 -11.16 -0.70
CA ARG A 49 3.11 -10.79 -0.15
C ARG A 49 3.11 -9.37 0.39
N LEU A 50 2.55 -8.42 -0.36
CA LEU A 50 2.46 -7.03 0.08
C LEU A 50 1.57 -6.88 1.30
N ALA A 51 0.34 -7.39 1.23
CA ALA A 51 -0.63 -7.23 2.31
C ALA A 51 -0.19 -7.93 3.59
N ALA A 52 0.26 -9.18 3.50
CA ALA A 52 0.76 -9.91 4.66
C ALA A 52 2.00 -9.24 5.24
N GLY A 53 2.86 -8.72 4.38
CA GLY A 53 4.06 -7.99 4.80
C GLY A 53 3.73 -6.72 5.57
N VAL A 54 2.73 -5.96 5.10
CA VAL A 54 2.29 -4.75 5.79
C VAL A 54 1.77 -5.09 7.18
N VAL A 55 0.91 -6.11 7.29
CA VAL A 55 0.36 -6.51 8.59
C VAL A 55 1.48 -6.88 9.55
N LYS A 56 2.48 -7.61 9.07
CA LYS A 56 3.62 -8.06 9.87
C LYS A 56 4.50 -6.90 10.34
N THR A 57 4.59 -5.83 9.57
CA THR A 57 5.46 -4.68 9.85
C THR A 57 4.67 -3.40 10.10
N LEU A 58 3.42 -3.54 10.52
CA LEU A 58 2.49 -2.40 10.60
C LEU A 58 3.00 -1.27 11.49
N GLU A 59 3.57 -1.59 12.64
CA GLU A 59 4.11 -0.56 13.54
C GLU A 59 5.23 0.25 12.89
N GLU A 60 6.15 -0.43 12.23
CA GLU A 60 7.26 0.22 11.52
C GLU A 60 6.74 1.13 10.41
N VAL A 61 5.83 0.61 9.61
CA VAL A 61 5.29 1.34 8.47
C VAL A 61 4.50 2.56 8.93
N ASP A 62 3.62 2.39 9.92
CA ASP A 62 2.80 3.49 10.43
C ASP A 62 3.65 4.56 11.13
N GLU A 63 4.74 4.17 11.78
CA GLU A 63 5.66 5.12 12.38
C GLU A 63 6.25 6.08 11.34
N LEU A 64 6.61 5.56 10.17
CA LEU A 64 7.12 6.40 9.09
C LEU A 64 6.06 7.37 8.57
N ILE A 65 4.81 6.93 8.51
CA ILE A 65 3.70 7.81 8.12
C ILE A 65 3.55 8.94 9.15
N VAL A 66 3.51 8.60 10.43
CA VAL A 66 3.35 9.58 11.51
C VAL A 66 4.47 10.62 11.48
N LYS A 67 5.71 10.19 11.29
CA LYS A 67 6.85 11.10 11.24
C LYS A 67 6.83 12.05 10.04
N SER A 68 6.16 11.66 8.96
CA SER A 68 6.19 12.40 7.71
C SER A 68 4.94 13.22 7.43
N ALA A 69 3.82 12.88 8.03
CA ALA A 69 2.54 13.56 7.84
C ALA A 69 2.34 14.64 8.91
N GLU A 70 2.94 15.81 8.70
CA GLU A 70 2.98 16.87 9.70
C GLU A 70 1.62 17.39 10.16
N ASN A 71 0.66 17.50 9.25
CA ASN A 71 -0.64 18.10 9.53
C ASN A 71 -1.78 17.08 9.63
N TRP A 72 -1.46 15.79 9.58
CA TRP A 72 -2.47 14.75 9.56
C TRP A 72 -2.12 13.62 10.50
N THR A 73 -3.08 13.22 11.31
CA THR A 73 -2.93 11.99 12.09
C THR A 73 -3.36 10.82 11.20
N ILE A 74 -2.72 9.68 11.42
CA ILE A 74 -3.01 8.49 10.61
C ILE A 74 -4.49 8.09 10.70
N GLY A 75 -5.10 8.27 11.85
CA GLY A 75 -6.53 7.94 12.04
C GLY A 75 -7.49 8.86 11.31
N ARG A 76 -7.04 10.04 10.88
CA ARG A 76 -7.86 11.00 10.14
C ARG A 76 -7.70 10.90 8.64
N MET A 77 -6.75 10.12 8.17
CA MET A 77 -6.58 9.89 6.74
C MET A 77 -7.74 9.06 6.21
N ALA A 78 -8.12 9.32 4.95
CA ALA A 78 -9.05 8.46 4.26
C ALA A 78 -8.50 7.03 4.25
N THR A 79 -9.35 6.05 4.46
CA THR A 79 -8.94 4.65 4.56
C THR A 79 -8.14 4.20 3.32
N ILE A 80 -8.56 4.62 2.13
CA ILE A 80 -7.86 4.28 0.89
C ILE A 80 -6.47 4.90 0.88
N ASP A 81 -6.35 6.18 1.21
CA ASP A 81 -5.08 6.90 1.22
C ASP A 81 -4.09 6.28 2.20
N ARG A 82 -4.56 6.01 3.41
CA ARG A 82 -3.74 5.39 4.45
C ARG A 82 -3.17 4.05 3.99
N ASN A 83 -4.00 3.25 3.37
CA ASN A 83 -3.56 1.92 2.96
C ASN A 83 -2.71 1.92 1.69
N ILE A 84 -2.88 2.89 0.80
CA ILE A 84 -1.94 3.11 -0.29
C ILE A 84 -0.56 3.46 0.27
N LEU A 85 -0.51 4.35 1.26
CA LEU A 85 0.75 4.71 1.91
C LEU A 85 1.41 3.48 2.56
N ARG A 86 0.65 2.69 3.28
CA ARG A 86 1.17 1.48 3.93
C ARG A 86 1.78 0.50 2.95
N LEU A 87 1.06 0.18 1.89
CA LEU A 87 1.53 -0.76 0.87
C LEU A 87 2.78 -0.23 0.17
N SER A 88 2.79 1.06 -0.16
CA SER A 88 3.90 1.68 -0.89
C SER A 88 5.15 1.74 -0.04
N ILE A 89 5.03 2.08 1.25
CA ILE A 89 6.16 2.10 2.16
C ILE A 89 6.75 0.70 2.30
N PHE A 90 5.90 -0.30 2.47
CA PHE A 90 6.36 -1.68 2.55
C PHE A 90 7.13 -2.07 1.28
N GLU A 91 6.57 -1.76 0.11
CA GLU A 91 7.23 -2.08 -1.16
C GLU A 91 8.58 -1.38 -1.27
N MET A 92 8.67 -0.11 -0.88
CA MET A 92 9.94 0.62 -0.91
C MET A 92 10.97 0.05 0.04
N LEU A 93 10.54 -0.43 1.21
CA LEU A 93 11.45 -0.98 2.22
C LEU A 93 11.94 -2.39 1.87
N TYR A 94 11.06 -3.23 1.35
CA TYR A 94 11.31 -4.67 1.30
C TYR A 94 11.35 -5.30 -0.09
N GLU A 95 10.87 -4.64 -1.13
CA GLU A 95 10.91 -5.17 -2.49
C GLU A 95 12.11 -4.60 -3.25
N LYS A 96 13.21 -5.32 -3.22
CA LYS A 96 14.51 -4.84 -3.73
C LYS A 96 14.53 -4.60 -5.24
N ASP A 97 13.73 -5.32 -5.98
CA ASP A 97 13.69 -5.25 -7.45
C ASP A 97 12.80 -4.15 -8.00
N VAL A 98 12.09 -3.41 -7.12
CA VAL A 98 11.20 -2.34 -7.54
C VAL A 98 11.84 -0.98 -7.21
N PRO A 99 12.15 -0.15 -8.22
CA PRO A 99 12.68 1.18 -7.94
C PRO A 99 11.67 2.05 -7.17
N LYS A 100 12.17 2.90 -6.29
CA LYS A 100 11.32 3.74 -5.44
C LYS A 100 10.37 4.64 -6.26
N ASN A 101 10.87 5.21 -7.34
CA ASN A 101 10.04 6.07 -8.17
C ASN A 101 8.90 5.33 -8.86
N VAL A 102 9.08 4.04 -9.16
CA VAL A 102 8.00 3.21 -9.71
C VAL A 102 6.90 3.04 -8.64
N THR A 103 7.28 2.72 -7.42
CA THR A 103 6.33 2.58 -6.31
C THR A 103 5.54 3.87 -6.09
N ILE A 104 6.24 5.00 -6.05
CA ILE A 104 5.59 6.30 -5.83
C ILE A 104 4.61 6.63 -6.96
N ASN A 105 5.04 6.46 -8.22
CA ASN A 105 4.18 6.74 -9.36
C ASN A 105 2.92 5.87 -9.38
N GLU A 106 3.07 4.59 -9.05
CA GLU A 106 1.92 3.68 -8.97
C GLU A 106 0.99 4.03 -7.82
N ALA A 107 1.54 4.46 -6.69
CA ALA A 107 0.75 4.90 -5.55
C ALA A 107 -0.09 6.13 -5.90
N VAL A 108 0.50 7.11 -6.59
CA VAL A 108 -0.19 8.31 -7.02
C VAL A 108 -1.34 7.98 -7.96
N GLU A 109 -1.10 7.08 -8.92
CA GLU A 109 -2.16 6.64 -9.84
C GLU A 109 -3.30 5.93 -9.13
N MET A 110 -2.99 5.07 -8.16
CA MET A 110 -4.03 4.43 -7.35
C MET A 110 -4.84 5.44 -6.56
N ALA A 111 -4.18 6.43 -5.97
CA ALA A 111 -4.86 7.47 -5.20
C ALA A 111 -5.82 8.28 -6.07
N LYS A 112 -5.38 8.65 -7.27
CA LYS A 112 -6.25 9.39 -8.21
C LYS A 112 -7.42 8.55 -8.68
N THR A 113 -7.21 7.27 -8.91
CA THR A 113 -8.24 6.37 -9.43
C THR A 113 -9.28 6.01 -8.38
N TYR A 114 -8.85 5.71 -7.17
CA TYR A 114 -9.72 5.16 -6.13
C TYR A 114 -10.08 6.14 -5.01
N SER A 115 -9.44 7.30 -4.98
CA SER A 115 -9.75 8.34 -4.00
C SER A 115 -10.02 9.67 -4.72
N THR A 116 -9.12 10.67 -4.61
CA THR A 116 -9.32 11.97 -5.26
C THR A 116 -8.03 12.47 -5.91
N GLU A 117 -8.14 13.51 -6.74
CA GLU A 117 -6.94 14.18 -7.29
C GLU A 117 -6.04 14.71 -6.17
N LYS A 118 -6.65 15.28 -5.13
CA LYS A 118 -5.90 15.79 -3.98
C LYS A 118 -5.19 14.68 -3.24
N SER A 119 -5.77 13.49 -3.22
CA SER A 119 -5.12 12.31 -2.62
C SER A 119 -3.84 11.97 -3.36
N GLY A 120 -3.82 12.11 -4.68
CA GLY A 120 -2.61 11.88 -5.46
C GLY A 120 -1.47 12.79 -5.02
N GLU A 121 -1.75 14.08 -4.84
CA GLU A 121 -0.75 15.05 -4.37
C GLU A 121 -0.30 14.74 -2.95
N PHE A 122 -1.24 14.41 -2.07
CA PHE A 122 -0.98 14.08 -0.67
C PHE A 122 -0.08 12.85 -0.55
N VAL A 123 -0.42 11.79 -1.26
CA VAL A 123 0.34 10.53 -1.26
C VAL A 123 1.75 10.77 -1.81
N ASN A 124 1.85 11.51 -2.92
CA ASN A 124 3.14 11.83 -3.52
C ASN A 124 4.06 12.56 -2.55
N GLY A 125 3.52 13.59 -1.87
CA GLY A 125 4.30 14.39 -0.92
C GLY A 125 4.85 13.57 0.23
N ILE A 126 4.01 12.72 0.83
CA ILE A 126 4.44 11.88 1.96
C ILE A 126 5.46 10.83 1.52
N LEU A 127 5.18 10.13 0.41
CA LEU A 127 6.08 9.07 -0.05
C LEU A 127 7.42 9.62 -0.52
N ASP A 128 7.43 10.79 -1.16
CA ASP A 128 8.68 11.42 -1.58
C ASP A 128 9.54 11.76 -0.36
N LYS A 129 8.93 12.33 0.67
CA LYS A 129 9.63 12.67 1.91
C LYS A 129 10.19 11.43 2.60
N ILE A 130 9.38 10.37 2.71
CA ILE A 130 9.82 9.10 3.32
C ILE A 130 10.96 8.50 2.51
N SER A 131 10.81 8.47 1.19
CA SER A 131 11.81 7.92 0.28
C SER A 131 13.18 8.59 0.45
N LYS A 132 13.19 9.91 0.54
CA LYS A 132 14.45 10.67 0.66
C LYS A 132 15.05 10.60 2.05
N THR A 133 14.22 10.56 3.08
CA THR A 133 14.66 10.67 4.47
C THR A 133 15.01 9.33 5.09
N TYR A 134 14.23 8.31 4.82
CA TYR A 134 14.31 7.04 5.56
C TYR A 134 14.68 5.82 4.73
N ILE A 135 14.65 5.90 3.41
CA ILE A 135 14.85 4.72 2.58
C ILE A 135 16.08 4.90 1.68
N LYS A 136 17.02 3.96 1.80
CA LYS A 136 18.24 3.98 0.99
C LYS A 136 17.93 3.61 -0.46
N ASP A 137 18.74 4.11 -1.37
CA ASP A 137 18.61 3.75 -2.77
C ASP A 137 18.88 2.26 -2.96
N LYS A 138 18.11 1.67 -3.84
CA LYS A 138 18.22 0.25 -4.15
C LYS A 138 19.30 0.04 -5.21
N LYS A 139 20.03 -1.04 -5.07
CA LYS A 139 21.08 -1.41 -6.01
C LYS A 139 20.62 -2.52 -6.94
#